data_bd036da3c6ea0a9227cb0cbe375589ec
#
_entry.id   bd036da3c6ea0a9227cb0cbe375589ec
#
_cell.length_a   1.000
_cell.length_b   1.000
_cell.length_c   1.000
_cell.angle_alpha   90.00
_cell.angle_beta   90.00
_cell.angle_gamma   90.00
#
_symmetry.space_group_name_H-M   'P 1'
#
loop_
_entity.id
_entity.type
_entity.pdbx_description
1 polymer ?
#
loop_
_entity_poly.entity_id
_entity_poly.type
_entity_poly.pdbx_seq_one_letter_code
_entity_poly.pdbx_strand_id
1 'polypeptide(L)'
;IVDGSDMRRYTARIRTDYQAKEWLKVGMNMGYTNFDWNNGNSDEGSSGSVGNIFGFATMVAPIYPVYLRNGDRSIKYDQYGNKRYDFGDGSNAGLSRPISGNANALQTVTLDTNNSEGNAINGTGYVEVKFLKDFTFTFNAGVGVDETRSTSINNMYYGQFAANGGIISKSHGRSFYLNLQQLLNWDKTFAGVHHVSVLLGHEWYKSTGVSLGASKSKLFSLDNTELG
;
A
#
# COMPACT_ATOMS: atom_id res chain seq x y z
N ILE A 1 -12.85 -9.09 10.57
CA ILE A 1 -12.40 -7.80 10.01
C ILE A 1 -12.12 -6.91 11.21
N VAL A 2 -10.96 -6.30 11.23
CA VAL A 2 -10.56 -5.36 12.28
C VAL A 2 -11.22 -4.01 11.98
N ASP A 3 -11.80 -3.37 12.99
CA ASP A 3 -12.36 -2.02 12.84
C ASP A 3 -11.28 -1.06 12.34
N GLY A 4 -11.65 -0.13 11.45
CA GLY A 4 -10.71 0.80 10.84
C GLY A 4 -9.88 0.21 9.68
N SER A 5 -10.09 -1.07 9.32
CA SER A 5 -9.46 -1.69 8.15
C SER A 5 -10.47 -1.82 7.02
N ASP A 6 -10.28 -1.08 5.96
CA ASP A 6 -11.07 -1.18 4.73
C ASP A 6 -10.19 -0.92 3.50
N MET A 7 -10.61 -1.48 2.38
CA MET A 7 -9.96 -1.27 1.09
C MET A 7 -10.99 -1.07 0.00
N ARG A 8 -10.79 -0.02 -0.78
CA ARG A 8 -11.53 0.23 -2.02
C ARG A 8 -10.56 0.20 -3.18
N ARG A 9 -10.90 -0.54 -4.22
CA ARG A 9 -10.08 -0.62 -5.42
C ARG A 9 -10.95 -0.58 -6.66
N TYR A 10 -10.61 0.29 -7.57
CA TYR A 10 -11.22 0.40 -8.89
C TYR A 10 -10.18 0.07 -9.94
N THR A 11 -10.54 -0.78 -10.89
CA THR A 11 -9.65 -1.15 -11.99
C THR A 11 -10.41 -1.08 -13.30
N ALA A 12 -9.86 -0.39 -14.26
CA ALA A 12 -10.33 -0.36 -15.63
C ALA A 12 -9.22 -0.87 -16.56
N ARG A 13 -9.60 -1.65 -17.57
CA ARG A 13 -8.65 -2.16 -18.57
C ARG A 13 -9.27 -2.13 -19.96
N ILE A 14 -8.47 -1.72 -20.92
CA ILE A 14 -8.82 -1.79 -22.34
C ILE A 14 -7.71 -2.52 -23.08
N ARG A 15 -8.12 -3.42 -23.98
CA ARG A 15 -7.20 -4.10 -24.87
C ARG A 15 -7.78 -4.06 -26.29
N THR A 16 -6.92 -3.80 -27.26
CA THR A 16 -7.25 -3.84 -28.67
C THR A 16 -6.10 -4.44 -29.47
N ASP A 17 -6.44 -5.27 -30.43
CA ASP A 17 -5.52 -5.84 -31.42
C ASP A 17 -6.15 -5.58 -32.79
N TYR A 18 -5.41 -5.05 -33.74
CA TYR A 18 -5.88 -4.69 -35.06
C TYR A 18 -4.90 -5.14 -36.16
N GLN A 19 -5.43 -5.93 -37.08
CA GLN A 19 -4.71 -6.35 -38.28
C GLN A 19 -4.93 -5.30 -39.38
N ALA A 20 -4.01 -4.32 -39.48
CA ALA A 20 -4.15 -3.20 -40.40
C ALA A 20 -3.90 -3.62 -41.87
N LYS A 21 -2.97 -4.55 -42.07
CA LYS A 21 -2.64 -5.19 -43.36
C LYS A 21 -2.22 -6.64 -43.09
N GLU A 22 -2.14 -7.46 -44.10
CA GLU A 22 -1.65 -8.86 -43.97
C GLU A 22 -0.25 -8.92 -43.36
N TRP A 23 0.56 -7.88 -43.57
CA TRP A 23 1.92 -7.76 -43.12
C TRP A 23 2.07 -6.83 -41.88
N LEU A 24 0.99 -6.15 -41.41
CA LEU A 24 1.03 -5.17 -40.33
C LEU A 24 -0.05 -5.45 -39.30
N LYS A 25 0.39 -5.77 -38.09
CA LYS A 25 -0.48 -5.89 -36.93
C LYS A 25 -0.04 -4.91 -35.82
N VAL A 26 -1.00 -4.31 -35.15
CA VAL A 26 -0.79 -3.41 -34.03
C VAL A 26 -1.70 -3.79 -32.88
N GLY A 27 -1.25 -3.54 -31.66
CA GLY A 27 -2.09 -3.77 -30.51
C GLY A 27 -1.67 -2.91 -29.33
N MET A 28 -2.61 -2.70 -28.43
CA MET A 28 -2.34 -2.03 -27.16
C MET A 28 -3.18 -2.64 -26.05
N ASN A 29 -2.65 -2.53 -24.84
CA ASN A 29 -3.34 -2.88 -23.61
C ASN A 29 -3.04 -1.79 -22.59
N MET A 30 -4.07 -1.16 -22.04
CA MET A 30 -3.94 -0.12 -21.02
C MET A 30 -4.76 -0.52 -19.80
N GLY A 31 -4.19 -0.28 -18.63
CA GLY A 31 -4.83 -0.49 -17.35
C GLY A 31 -4.71 0.74 -16.48
N TYR A 32 -5.78 1.04 -15.77
CA TYR A 32 -5.81 2.03 -14.70
C TYR A 32 -6.28 1.35 -13.43
N THR A 33 -5.63 1.63 -12.33
CA THR A 33 -6.03 1.21 -10.99
C THR A 33 -6.00 2.40 -10.06
N ASN A 34 -7.06 2.56 -9.29
CA ASN A 34 -7.14 3.45 -8.15
C ASN A 34 -7.39 2.62 -6.91
N PHE A 35 -6.74 2.92 -5.82
CA PHE A 35 -7.00 2.28 -4.53
C PHE A 35 -6.96 3.30 -3.40
N ASP A 36 -7.73 3.00 -2.36
CA ASP A 36 -7.76 3.66 -1.08
C ASP A 36 -7.84 2.55 -0.02
N TRP A 37 -6.85 2.50 0.84
CA TRP A 37 -6.69 1.46 1.84
C TRP A 37 -6.43 2.05 3.21
N ASN A 38 -7.35 1.81 4.12
CA ASN A 38 -7.17 2.06 5.54
C ASN A 38 -6.67 0.77 6.20
N ASN A 39 -5.47 0.82 6.72
CA ASN A 39 -4.90 -0.28 7.47
C ASN A 39 -5.06 0.01 8.96
N GLY A 40 -5.95 -0.70 9.60
CA GLY A 40 -6.28 -0.56 11.02
C GLY A 40 -5.16 -0.92 11.99
N ASN A 41 -3.96 -0.68 11.57
CA ASN A 41 -2.67 -0.85 12.21
C ASN A 41 -1.92 -2.14 11.86
N SER A 42 -0.77 -1.96 11.27
CA SER A 42 0.05 -3.03 10.71
C SER A 42 1.50 -3.01 11.20
N ASP A 43 1.78 -2.48 12.37
CA ASP A 43 3.14 -2.58 12.87
C ASP A 43 3.42 -4.04 13.26
N GLU A 44 3.78 -4.84 12.28
CA GLU A 44 4.07 -6.27 12.41
C GLU A 44 5.41 -6.53 13.13
N GLY A 45 6.16 -5.49 13.43
CA GLY A 45 7.59 -5.61 13.66
C GLY A 45 8.06 -5.82 15.08
N SER A 46 7.24 -5.62 16.11
CA SER A 46 7.74 -5.77 17.48
C SER A 46 6.76 -6.47 18.41
N SER A 47 7.28 -7.41 19.18
CA SER A 47 6.54 -8.18 20.20
C SER A 47 5.99 -7.33 21.35
N GLY A 48 6.26 -6.05 21.39
CA GLY A 48 5.75 -5.09 22.37
C GLY A 48 5.00 -3.93 21.75
N SER A 49 4.88 -3.90 20.43
CA SER A 49 4.24 -2.80 19.75
C SER A 49 2.73 -2.92 19.83
N VAL A 50 2.11 -1.78 19.94
CA VAL A 50 0.67 -1.57 19.91
C VAL A 50 0.08 -1.98 18.57
N GLY A 51 0.93 -2.23 17.58
CA GLY A 51 0.59 -2.39 16.18
C GLY A 51 0.04 -3.73 15.77
N ASN A 52 0.35 -4.78 16.50
CA ASN A 52 -0.17 -6.10 16.17
C ASN A 52 -1.41 -6.43 17.01
N ILE A 53 -2.58 -6.09 16.50
CA ILE A 53 -3.86 -6.31 17.18
C ILE A 53 -4.08 -7.79 17.52
N PHE A 54 -3.74 -8.71 16.63
CA PHE A 54 -3.89 -10.13 16.85
C PHE A 54 -2.87 -10.65 17.89
N GLY A 55 -1.62 -10.18 17.80
CA GLY A 55 -0.60 -10.46 18.80
C GLY A 55 -1.03 -9.97 20.18
N PHE A 56 -1.53 -8.74 20.26
CA PHE A 56 -2.05 -8.19 21.51
C PHE A 56 -3.22 -9.02 22.05
N ALA A 57 -4.21 -9.35 21.22
CA ALA A 57 -5.38 -10.12 21.62
C ALA A 57 -5.06 -11.54 22.10
N THR A 58 -4.00 -12.16 21.57
CA THR A 58 -3.57 -13.50 21.95
C THR A 58 -2.65 -13.54 23.18
N MET A 59 -1.89 -12.47 23.41
CA MET A 59 -0.91 -12.38 24.50
C MET A 59 -1.51 -11.81 25.78
N VAL A 60 -2.48 -10.90 25.68
CA VAL A 60 -3.06 -10.25 26.85
C VAL A 60 -4.18 -11.12 27.43
N ALA A 61 -4.03 -11.51 28.70
CA ALA A 61 -5.02 -12.33 29.38
C ALA A 61 -6.36 -11.57 29.54
N PRO A 62 -7.51 -12.28 29.46
CA PRO A 62 -8.86 -11.67 29.54
C PRO A 62 -9.17 -10.95 30.86
N ILE A 63 -8.37 -11.15 31.89
CA ILE A 63 -8.52 -10.45 33.18
C ILE A 63 -8.23 -8.95 33.06
N TYR A 64 -7.44 -8.53 32.07
CA TYR A 64 -7.10 -7.13 31.89
C TYR A 64 -8.18 -6.39 31.10
N PRO A 65 -8.80 -5.34 31.66
CA PRO A 65 -9.86 -4.63 30.98
C PRO A 65 -9.33 -3.75 29.84
N VAL A 66 -10.17 -3.47 28.87
CA VAL A 66 -9.85 -2.56 27.77
C VAL A 66 -9.86 -1.09 28.21
N TYR A 67 -10.78 -0.75 29.12
CA TYR A 67 -10.99 0.61 29.59
C TYR A 67 -10.75 0.73 31.09
N LEU A 68 -10.24 1.88 31.52
CA LEU A 68 -10.19 2.25 32.93
C LEU A 68 -11.62 2.33 33.50
N ARG A 69 -11.78 1.90 34.76
CA ARG A 69 -13.05 1.88 35.44
C ARG A 69 -13.01 2.68 36.73
N ASN A 70 -14.15 3.25 37.10
CA ASN A 70 -14.40 3.86 38.39
C ASN A 70 -14.63 2.75 39.45
N GLY A 71 -14.73 3.12 40.73
CA GLY A 71 -15.02 2.19 41.80
C GLY A 71 -16.38 1.52 41.71
N ASP A 72 -17.35 2.15 41.06
CA ASP A 72 -18.67 1.62 40.73
C ASP A 72 -18.70 0.73 39.46
N ARG A 73 -17.53 0.46 38.87
CA ARG A 73 -17.31 -0.29 37.62
C ARG A 73 -17.76 0.41 36.34
N SER A 74 -18.25 1.65 36.39
CA SER A 74 -18.50 2.45 35.19
C SER A 74 -17.19 2.77 34.45
N ILE A 75 -17.27 3.03 33.14
CA ILE A 75 -16.10 3.41 32.34
C ILE A 75 -15.69 4.84 32.73
N LYS A 76 -14.39 5.05 32.88
CA LYS A 76 -13.82 6.39 33.03
C LYS A 76 -13.75 7.10 31.70
N TYR A 77 -14.09 8.40 31.71
CA TYR A 77 -13.92 9.31 30.57
C TYR A 77 -12.87 10.38 30.91
N ASP A 78 -12.24 10.91 29.87
CA ASP A 78 -11.35 12.07 29.97
C ASP A 78 -12.15 13.40 29.89
N GLN A 79 -11.42 14.50 29.99
CA GLN A 79 -12.01 15.84 29.87
C GLN A 79 -12.58 16.18 28.49
N TYR A 80 -12.25 15.36 27.47
CA TYR A 80 -12.71 15.53 26.09
C TYR A 80 -13.89 14.60 25.78
N GLY A 81 -14.34 13.80 26.75
CA GLY A 81 -15.44 12.83 26.56
C GLY A 81 -14.99 11.50 25.95
N ASN A 82 -13.70 11.25 25.78
CA ASN A 82 -13.21 9.98 25.28
C ASN A 82 -13.13 8.95 26.42
N LYS A 83 -13.40 7.69 26.10
CA LYS A 83 -13.15 6.58 27.03
C LYS A 83 -11.66 6.49 27.34
N ARG A 84 -11.31 6.43 28.60
CA ARG A 84 -9.91 6.20 29.00
C ARG A 84 -9.55 4.74 28.84
N TYR A 85 -8.49 4.48 28.11
CA TYR A 85 -7.99 3.14 27.84
C TYR A 85 -7.07 2.64 28.94
N ASP A 86 -7.07 1.34 29.20
CA ASP A 86 -6.17 0.67 30.12
C ASP A 86 -4.86 0.30 29.39
N PHE A 87 -3.75 0.84 29.82
CA PHE A 87 -2.42 0.57 29.28
C PHE A 87 -1.63 -0.49 30.09
N GLY A 88 -2.24 -1.10 31.09
CA GLY A 88 -1.61 -2.10 31.91
C GLY A 88 -0.50 -1.56 32.83
N ASP A 89 -0.56 -0.30 33.18
CA ASP A 89 0.39 0.43 33.99
C ASP A 89 0.06 0.43 35.49
N GLY A 90 -0.98 -0.30 35.91
CA GLY A 90 -1.49 -0.32 37.26
C GLY A 90 -2.54 0.75 37.57
N SER A 91 -2.88 1.61 36.62
CA SER A 91 -3.90 2.67 36.78
C SER A 91 -5.31 2.12 37.03
N ASN A 92 -5.54 0.85 36.73
CA ASN A 92 -6.81 0.16 36.96
C ASN A 92 -6.71 -0.82 38.10
N ALA A 93 -7.07 -0.38 39.31
CA ALA A 93 -7.06 -1.19 40.53
C ALA A 93 -5.69 -1.86 40.85
N GLY A 94 -4.58 -1.25 40.43
CA GLY A 94 -3.24 -1.78 40.65
C GLY A 94 -2.83 -2.94 39.75
N LEU A 95 -3.64 -3.30 38.77
CA LEU A 95 -3.38 -4.40 37.83
C LEU A 95 -2.38 -3.98 36.75
N SER A 96 -1.12 -4.33 36.94
CA SER A 96 -0.07 -4.16 35.92
C SER A 96 0.03 -5.37 35.03
N ARG A 97 0.18 -5.17 33.71
CA ARG A 97 0.43 -6.25 32.75
C ARG A 97 1.93 -6.54 32.66
N PRO A 98 2.36 -7.81 32.76
CA PRO A 98 3.77 -8.17 32.62
C PRO A 98 4.27 -8.09 31.18
N ILE A 99 3.35 -8.08 30.21
CA ILE A 99 3.62 -7.97 28.76
C ILE A 99 2.70 -6.92 28.14
N SER A 100 3.13 -6.34 27.04
CA SER A 100 2.38 -5.30 26.31
C SER A 100 1.94 -4.14 27.20
N GLY A 101 2.76 -3.77 28.18
CA GLY A 101 2.57 -2.57 28.98
C GLY A 101 2.68 -1.33 28.09
N ASN A 102 1.95 -0.27 28.45
CA ASN A 102 1.84 0.97 27.68
C ASN A 102 1.22 0.81 26.27
N ALA A 103 0.50 -0.29 26.04
CA ALA A 103 -0.17 -0.58 24.79
C ALA A 103 -1.68 -0.84 24.99
N ASN A 104 -2.50 -0.43 24.05
CA ASN A 104 -3.90 -0.80 23.98
C ASN A 104 -4.33 -0.84 22.49
N ALA A 105 -4.52 -2.05 21.97
CA ALA A 105 -4.81 -2.25 20.55
C ALA A 105 -6.12 -1.58 20.11
N LEU A 106 -7.15 -1.56 20.96
CA LEU A 106 -8.41 -0.91 20.60
C LEU A 106 -8.26 0.61 20.51
N GLN A 107 -7.47 1.22 21.40
CA GLN A 107 -7.16 2.65 21.32
C GLN A 107 -6.49 2.99 19.99
N THR A 108 -5.51 2.20 19.60
CA THR A 108 -4.78 2.40 18.34
C THR A 108 -5.74 2.33 17.14
N VAL A 109 -6.58 1.32 17.06
CA VAL A 109 -7.55 1.18 15.95
C VAL A 109 -8.56 2.33 15.90
N THR A 110 -8.88 2.91 17.07
CA THR A 110 -9.93 3.93 17.18
C THR A 110 -9.42 5.35 16.98
N LEU A 111 -8.18 5.64 17.41
CA LEU A 111 -7.64 7.00 17.47
C LEU A 111 -6.48 7.26 16.51
N ASP A 112 -5.80 6.21 16.05
CA ASP A 112 -4.73 6.34 15.08
C ASP A 112 -5.26 6.14 13.65
N THR A 113 -4.59 6.74 12.68
CA THR A 113 -4.93 6.59 11.26
C THR A 113 -3.72 6.06 10.51
N ASN A 114 -3.95 5.09 9.64
CA ASN A 114 -2.94 4.61 8.69
C ASN A 114 -3.64 4.37 7.36
N ASN A 115 -3.55 5.35 6.48
CA ASN A 115 -4.19 5.34 5.17
C ASN A 115 -3.13 5.35 4.07
N SER A 116 -3.37 4.61 3.01
CA SER A 116 -2.61 4.65 1.76
C SER A 116 -3.57 4.71 0.58
N GLU A 117 -3.43 5.71 -0.24
CA GLU A 117 -4.18 5.88 -1.48
C GLU A 117 -3.23 5.97 -2.68
N GLY A 118 -3.68 5.56 -3.85
CA GLY A 118 -2.83 5.65 -5.00
C GLY A 118 -3.52 5.41 -6.33
N ASN A 119 -2.76 5.75 -7.36
CA ASN A 119 -3.15 5.57 -8.75
C ASN A 119 -2.02 4.90 -9.52
N ALA A 120 -2.38 3.93 -10.34
CA ALA A 120 -1.46 3.29 -11.25
C ALA A 120 -2.02 3.28 -12.67
N ILE A 121 -1.22 3.73 -13.61
CA ILE A 121 -1.49 3.62 -15.06
C ILE A 121 -0.39 2.76 -15.64
N ASN A 122 -0.76 1.70 -16.34
CA ASN A 122 0.18 0.89 -17.09
C ASN A 122 -0.34 0.70 -18.51
N GLY A 123 0.56 0.68 -19.46
CA GLY A 123 0.24 0.50 -20.86
C GLY A 123 1.32 -0.32 -21.55
N THR A 124 0.90 -1.17 -22.45
CA THR A 124 1.78 -1.85 -23.40
C THR A 124 1.21 -1.70 -24.79
N GLY A 125 2.08 -1.49 -25.74
CA GLY A 125 1.71 -1.46 -27.16
C GLY A 125 2.72 -2.22 -27.99
N TYR A 126 2.29 -2.74 -29.12
CA TYR A 126 3.18 -3.40 -30.05
C TYR A 126 2.83 -3.08 -31.50
N VAL A 127 3.84 -3.16 -32.32
CA VAL A 127 3.74 -3.15 -33.78
C VAL A 127 4.48 -4.35 -34.30
N GLU A 128 3.81 -5.20 -35.06
CA GLU A 128 4.37 -6.39 -35.72
C GLU A 128 4.35 -6.17 -37.23
N VAL A 129 5.49 -6.34 -37.86
CA VAL A 129 5.67 -6.19 -39.32
C VAL A 129 6.25 -7.47 -39.86
N LYS A 130 5.54 -8.10 -40.79
CA LYS A 130 6.01 -9.29 -41.56
C LYS A 130 6.58 -8.86 -42.90
N PHE A 131 7.78 -9.32 -43.24
CA PHE A 131 8.44 -8.97 -44.49
C PHE A 131 9.33 -10.12 -44.98
N LEU A 132 9.63 -10.10 -46.27
CA LEU A 132 10.44 -11.13 -46.95
C LEU A 132 10.01 -12.59 -46.64
N LYS A 133 8.72 -12.82 -46.42
CA LYS A 133 8.06 -14.11 -46.12
C LYS A 133 8.53 -14.79 -44.81
N ASP A 134 9.83 -14.76 -44.50
CA ASP A 134 10.43 -15.53 -43.43
C ASP A 134 10.77 -14.64 -42.18
N PHE A 135 10.56 -13.33 -42.27
CA PHE A 135 10.93 -12.38 -41.20
C PHE A 135 9.72 -11.74 -40.54
N THR A 136 9.76 -11.65 -39.23
CA THR A 136 8.83 -10.88 -38.40
C THR A 136 9.59 -9.94 -37.50
N PHE A 137 9.35 -8.64 -37.63
CA PHE A 137 9.88 -7.65 -36.71
C PHE A 137 8.76 -7.21 -35.76
N THR A 138 9.05 -7.22 -34.46
CA THR A 138 8.12 -6.75 -33.43
C THR A 138 8.76 -5.66 -32.59
N PHE A 139 8.10 -4.51 -32.54
CA PHE A 139 8.44 -3.44 -31.61
C PHE A 139 7.42 -3.43 -30.49
N ASN A 140 7.87 -3.63 -29.23
CA ASN A 140 7.06 -3.53 -28.05
C ASN A 140 7.45 -2.26 -27.26
N ALA A 141 6.46 -1.55 -26.75
CA ALA A 141 6.62 -0.44 -25.83
C ALA A 141 5.77 -0.69 -24.58
N GLY A 142 6.38 -0.58 -23.41
CA GLY A 142 5.70 -0.65 -22.13
C GLY A 142 5.96 0.61 -21.31
N VAL A 143 4.91 1.20 -20.75
CA VAL A 143 4.99 2.38 -19.89
C VAL A 143 4.15 2.18 -18.65
N GLY A 144 4.65 2.65 -17.50
CA GLY A 144 3.86 2.69 -16.28
C GLY A 144 4.20 3.87 -15.40
N VAL A 145 3.18 4.34 -14.71
CA VAL A 145 3.25 5.35 -13.67
C VAL A 145 2.49 4.85 -12.47
N ASP A 146 3.16 4.79 -11.33
CA ASP A 146 2.56 4.46 -10.05
C ASP A 146 2.74 5.66 -9.11
N GLU A 147 1.68 6.06 -8.45
CA GLU A 147 1.67 7.13 -7.47
C GLU A 147 0.99 6.63 -6.20
N THR A 148 1.65 6.77 -5.06
CA THR A 148 1.11 6.39 -3.75
C THR A 148 1.31 7.53 -2.78
N ARG A 149 0.27 7.85 -2.03
CA ARG A 149 0.27 8.77 -0.89
C ARG A 149 -0.08 8.00 0.36
N SER A 150 0.68 8.18 1.41
CA SER A 150 0.38 7.57 2.69
C SER A 150 0.29 8.64 3.77
N THR A 151 -0.69 8.48 4.66
CA THR A 151 -0.89 9.32 5.82
C THR A 151 -0.97 8.43 7.04
N SER A 152 -0.11 8.67 8.02
CA SER A 152 -0.11 8.00 9.31
C SER A 152 -0.26 9.05 10.40
N ILE A 153 -1.22 8.86 11.29
CA ILE A 153 -1.46 9.73 12.44
C ILE A 153 -1.46 8.87 13.69
N ASN A 154 -0.51 9.16 14.57
CA ASN A 154 -0.51 8.63 15.93
C ASN A 154 -1.13 9.68 16.84
N ASN A 155 -2.14 9.32 17.59
CA ASN A 155 -2.96 10.24 18.34
C ASN A 155 -2.19 10.95 19.46
N MET A 156 -2.71 12.12 19.86
CA MET A 156 -2.10 12.98 20.87
C MET A 156 -2.60 12.70 22.30
N TYR A 157 -3.61 11.84 22.46
CA TYR A 157 -4.28 11.68 23.75
C TYR A 157 -3.71 10.53 24.58
N TYR A 158 -3.36 9.42 23.95
CA TYR A 158 -2.98 8.18 24.62
C TYR A 158 -1.83 7.47 23.92
N GLY A 159 -1.18 6.54 24.62
CA GLY A 159 -0.13 5.70 24.10
C GLY A 159 1.24 6.37 24.03
N GLN A 160 2.15 5.73 23.34
CA GLN A 160 3.57 6.12 23.34
C GLN A 160 3.85 7.50 22.72
N PHE A 161 2.99 7.99 21.87
CA PHE A 161 3.17 9.29 21.18
C PHE A 161 2.44 10.45 21.84
N ALA A 162 1.65 10.18 22.88
CA ALA A 162 0.92 11.23 23.62
C ALA A 162 1.87 12.26 24.24
N ALA A 163 3.02 11.83 24.77
CA ALA A 163 4.04 12.73 25.32
C ALA A 163 4.61 13.70 24.27
N ASN A 164 4.58 13.34 23.00
CA ASN A 164 5.01 14.18 21.88
C ASN A 164 3.88 15.06 21.34
N GLY A 165 2.68 14.98 21.91
CA GLY A 165 1.49 15.67 21.42
C GLY A 165 0.94 15.07 20.10
N GLY A 166 1.14 13.78 19.89
CA GLY A 166 0.82 13.07 18.65
C GLY A 166 1.83 13.33 17.54
N ILE A 167 1.75 12.53 16.50
CA ILE A 167 2.61 12.64 15.30
C ILE A 167 1.77 12.39 14.06
N ILE A 168 1.90 13.26 13.07
CA ILE A 168 1.43 13.00 11.70
C ILE A 168 2.64 12.82 10.79
N SER A 169 2.58 11.81 9.95
CA SER A 169 3.56 11.55 8.89
C SER A 169 2.84 11.39 7.57
N LYS A 170 3.32 12.09 6.56
CA LYS A 170 2.83 11.97 5.18
C LYS A 170 3.98 11.59 4.26
N SER A 171 3.70 10.72 3.33
CA SER A 171 4.64 10.41 2.26
C SER A 171 3.94 10.38 0.92
N HIS A 172 4.69 10.76 -0.11
CA HIS A 172 4.28 10.69 -1.50
C HIS A 172 5.40 10.04 -2.31
N GLY A 173 5.09 8.95 -2.96
CA GLY A 173 5.98 8.26 -3.87
C GLY A 173 5.40 8.25 -5.27
N ARG A 174 6.25 8.48 -6.27
CA ARG A 174 5.91 8.34 -7.69
C ARG A 174 7.01 7.58 -8.39
N SER A 175 6.65 6.53 -9.11
CA SER A 175 7.54 5.81 -9.99
C SER A 175 7.07 5.88 -11.43
N PHE A 176 8.02 5.87 -12.34
CA PHE A 176 7.81 5.82 -13.78
C PHE A 176 8.75 4.78 -14.38
N TYR A 177 8.24 3.95 -15.27
CA TYR A 177 9.07 3.08 -16.07
C TYR A 177 8.71 3.15 -17.56
N LEU A 178 9.71 2.94 -18.39
CA LEU A 178 9.59 2.80 -19.84
C LEU A 178 10.44 1.61 -20.28
N ASN A 179 9.83 0.70 -21.00
CA ASN A 179 10.47 -0.46 -21.60
C ASN A 179 10.24 -0.46 -23.11
N LEU A 180 11.30 -0.55 -23.88
CA LEU A 180 11.25 -0.64 -25.33
C LEU A 180 12.00 -1.88 -25.78
N GLN A 181 11.33 -2.73 -26.55
CA GLN A 181 11.90 -3.98 -27.06
C GLN A 181 11.77 -4.02 -28.57
N GLN A 182 12.85 -4.40 -29.24
CA GLN A 182 12.93 -4.68 -30.65
C GLN A 182 13.29 -6.15 -30.85
N LEU A 183 12.42 -6.89 -31.50
CA LEU A 183 12.57 -8.31 -31.73
C LEU A 183 12.54 -8.58 -33.24
N LEU A 184 13.52 -9.31 -33.72
CA LEU A 184 13.54 -9.79 -35.11
C LEU A 184 13.54 -11.31 -35.10
N ASN A 185 12.48 -11.89 -35.59
CA ASN A 185 12.35 -13.33 -35.75
C ASN A 185 12.51 -13.73 -37.21
N TRP A 186 13.32 -14.75 -37.45
CA TRP A 186 13.47 -15.41 -38.75
C TRP A 186 13.08 -16.87 -38.62
N ASP A 187 12.07 -17.27 -39.38
CA ASP A 187 11.54 -18.64 -39.43
C ASP A 187 11.59 -19.20 -40.84
N LYS A 188 12.30 -20.31 -40.99
CA LYS A 188 12.41 -20.95 -42.30
C LYS A 188 12.35 -22.47 -42.24
N THR A 189 11.60 -23.03 -43.17
CA THR A 189 11.57 -24.47 -43.38
C THR A 189 12.35 -24.82 -44.65
N PHE A 190 13.38 -25.64 -44.49
CA PHE A 190 14.21 -26.15 -45.58
C PHE A 190 13.77 -27.54 -45.95
N ALA A 191 13.71 -27.80 -47.26
CA ALA A 191 13.35 -29.10 -47.85
C ALA A 191 12.02 -29.70 -47.32
N GLY A 192 11.13 -28.86 -46.75
CA GLY A 192 9.85 -29.29 -46.19
C GLY A 192 9.92 -30.08 -44.87
N VAL A 193 11.14 -30.33 -44.34
CA VAL A 193 11.34 -31.20 -43.16
C VAL A 193 12.18 -30.55 -42.04
N HIS A 194 13.03 -29.57 -42.36
CA HIS A 194 13.89 -28.92 -41.38
C HIS A 194 13.39 -27.51 -41.10
N HIS A 195 12.86 -27.28 -39.90
CA HIS A 195 12.43 -25.94 -39.45
C HIS A 195 13.53 -25.30 -38.57
N VAL A 196 13.95 -24.10 -38.96
CA VAL A 196 14.92 -23.29 -38.21
C VAL A 196 14.26 -21.97 -37.83
N SER A 197 14.34 -21.61 -36.56
CA SER A 197 13.89 -20.34 -36.02
C SER A 197 15.05 -19.65 -35.32
N VAL A 198 15.26 -18.36 -35.58
CA VAL A 198 16.27 -17.52 -34.95
C VAL A 198 15.61 -16.24 -34.48
N LEU A 199 15.81 -15.90 -33.20
CA LEU A 199 15.33 -14.68 -32.60
C LEU A 199 16.52 -13.79 -32.20
N LEU A 200 16.50 -12.54 -32.66
CA LEU A 200 17.39 -11.47 -32.20
C LEU A 200 16.55 -10.45 -31.44
N GLY A 201 17.02 -10.06 -30.26
CA GLY A 201 16.31 -9.10 -29.41
C GLY A 201 17.23 -8.00 -28.88
N HIS A 202 16.68 -6.79 -28.80
CA HIS A 202 17.26 -5.66 -28.09
C HIS A 202 16.24 -5.08 -27.16
N GLU A 203 16.64 -4.75 -25.93
CA GLU A 203 15.79 -4.13 -24.93
C GLU A 203 16.45 -2.89 -24.37
N TRP A 204 15.65 -1.85 -24.19
CA TRP A 204 16.01 -0.67 -23.45
C TRP A 204 15.00 -0.41 -22.35
N TYR A 205 15.49 -0.29 -21.11
CA TYR A 205 14.66 -0.09 -19.94
C TYR A 205 15.12 1.12 -19.14
N LYS A 206 14.17 1.95 -18.71
CA LYS A 206 14.41 3.06 -17.80
C LYS A 206 13.37 3.06 -16.70
N SER A 207 13.82 3.17 -15.46
CA SER A 207 12.97 3.38 -14.30
C SER A 207 13.45 4.59 -13.51
N THR A 208 12.53 5.40 -13.03
CA THR A 208 12.81 6.55 -12.17
C THR A 208 11.78 6.58 -11.05
N GLY A 209 12.25 6.89 -9.83
CA GLY A 209 11.39 7.05 -8.67
C GLY A 209 11.72 8.34 -7.94
N VAL A 210 10.69 8.99 -7.41
CA VAL A 210 10.80 10.15 -6.53
C VAL A 210 9.94 9.87 -5.31
N SER A 211 10.46 10.17 -4.13
CA SER A 211 9.69 10.10 -2.90
C SER A 211 9.91 11.35 -2.06
N LEU A 212 8.86 11.80 -1.40
CA LEU A 212 8.87 12.88 -0.45
C LEU A 212 8.16 12.41 0.81
N GLY A 213 8.77 12.63 1.97
CA GLY A 213 8.15 12.36 3.27
C GLY A 213 8.33 13.55 4.19
N ALA A 214 7.34 13.80 5.01
CA ALA A 214 7.40 14.81 6.04
C ALA A 214 6.60 14.36 7.26
N SER A 215 7.00 14.82 8.44
CA SER A 215 6.30 14.54 9.69
C SER A 215 6.26 15.78 10.58
N LYS A 216 5.24 15.84 11.43
CA LYS A 216 5.04 16.89 12.42
C LYS A 216 4.55 16.27 13.72
N SER A 217 5.06 16.74 14.84
CA SER A 217 4.55 16.44 16.18
C SER A 217 3.79 17.64 16.75
N LYS A 218 3.17 17.45 17.92
CA LYS A 218 2.34 18.45 18.60
C LYS A 218 1.13 18.85 17.76
N LEU A 219 0.30 17.86 17.50
CA LEU A 219 -0.94 18.05 16.74
C LEU A 219 -1.91 18.95 17.51
N PHE A 220 -2.58 19.82 16.80
CA PHE A 220 -3.66 20.64 17.36
C PHE A 220 -4.98 19.85 17.45
N SER A 221 -5.27 19.01 16.48
CA SER A 221 -6.46 18.16 16.41
C SER A 221 -6.15 16.92 15.55
N LEU A 222 -6.83 15.82 15.81
CA LEU A 222 -6.76 14.62 14.96
C LEU A 222 -7.52 14.79 13.64
N ASP A 223 -8.47 15.74 13.59
CA ASP A 223 -9.23 16.04 12.38
C ASP A 223 -8.39 16.85 11.36
N ASN A 224 -7.34 17.52 11.84
CA ASN A 224 -6.43 18.23 10.95
C ASN A 224 -5.34 17.28 10.45
N THR A 225 -5.53 16.78 9.25
CA THR A 225 -4.58 15.88 8.58
C THR A 225 -3.49 16.62 7.80
N GLU A 226 -3.36 17.93 7.93
CA GLU A 226 -2.34 18.72 7.23
C GLU A 226 -1.09 18.93 8.09
N LEU A 227 0.05 19.14 7.43
CA LEU A 227 1.35 19.36 8.09
C LEU A 227 1.61 20.82 8.46
N GLY A 228 0.75 21.73 7.99
CA GLY A 228 0.82 23.16 8.26
C GLY A 228 0.07 23.60 9.51
#